data_da02eb619bc8ed9d15cbf559a780c009
#
_entry.id   da02eb619bc8ed9d15cbf559a780c009
#
_cell.length_a   1.000
_cell.length_b   1.000
_cell.length_c   1.000
_cell.angle_alpha   90.00
_cell.angle_beta   90.00
_cell.angle_gamma   90.00
#
_symmetry.space_group_name_H-M   'P 1'
#
loop_
_entity.id
_entity.type
_entity.pdbx_description
1 polymer ?
#
loop_
_entity_poly.entity_id
_entity_poly.type
_entity_poly.pdbx_seq_one_letter_code
_entity_poly.pdbx_strand_id
1 'polypeptide(L)'
;MVELNNPTVSDNTESGALNMVKLTIENCEVVVPEHTTILDAARSVGIQIPTLCYLRDLNEIGGCRVCVVEVEGCDQLVAACNNYVLDGMVVHTNSPKAREARRTNVQLLLSQHDSRCTSCVRSGNCNLQTIANDLGIFYLPYQRHLAGEGWDFDFPIIRENDKCIKCMRCIKVCESVQGLGIWDLTNRATHTAVGTRGRVPIGKTDCVACGQCITHCPTGALRERDDTETCLLYTSDAADEL
;
A
#
# COMPACT_ATOMS: atom_id res chain seq x y z
N MET A 1 -29.96 -2.70 -9.49
CA MET A 1 -28.54 -2.73 -9.82
C MET A 1 -28.08 -1.28 -9.89
N VAL A 2 -27.32 -0.85 -8.88
CA VAL A 2 -26.70 0.49 -8.91
C VAL A 2 -25.39 0.33 -9.67
N GLU A 3 -25.32 0.84 -10.89
CA GLU A 3 -24.08 0.88 -11.68
C GLU A 3 -23.15 1.93 -11.06
N LEU A 4 -22.04 1.48 -10.51
CA LEU A 4 -20.95 2.34 -10.05
C LEU A 4 -20.18 2.84 -11.28
N ASN A 5 -20.73 3.82 -12.00
CA ASN A 5 -20.01 4.50 -13.07
C ASN A 5 -19.01 5.49 -12.45
N ASN A 6 -17.74 5.22 -12.65
CA ASN A 6 -16.65 6.14 -12.31
C ASN A 6 -16.59 7.23 -13.40
N PRO A 7 -16.93 8.50 -13.12
CA PRO A 7 -16.81 9.55 -14.10
C PRO A 7 -15.33 9.88 -14.35
N THR A 8 -14.98 9.97 -15.63
CA THR A 8 -13.69 10.50 -16.07
C THR A 8 -13.58 11.96 -15.64
N VAL A 9 -12.50 12.30 -14.93
CA VAL A 9 -12.19 13.67 -14.48
C VAL A 9 -12.02 14.56 -15.73
N SER A 10 -12.96 15.45 -15.95
CA SER A 10 -12.78 16.62 -16.80
C SER A 10 -12.50 17.81 -15.89
N ASP A 11 -11.32 18.42 -16.05
CA ASP A 11 -10.96 19.68 -15.42
C ASP A 11 -11.97 20.78 -15.78
N ASN A 12 -12.84 21.13 -14.83
CA ASN A 12 -13.59 22.40 -14.87
C ASN A 12 -13.37 23.12 -13.55
N THR A 13 -12.44 24.06 -13.57
CA THR A 13 -12.31 25.12 -12.57
C THR A 13 -13.46 26.13 -12.76
N GLU A 14 -14.60 25.85 -12.14
CA GLU A 14 -15.62 26.86 -11.84
C GLU A 14 -15.87 26.88 -10.35
N SER A 15 -15.84 28.06 -9.76
CA SER A 15 -16.17 28.37 -8.37
C SER A 15 -17.65 28.06 -8.09
N GLY A 16 -17.95 26.79 -7.91
CA GLY A 16 -19.27 26.29 -7.53
C GLY A 16 -19.29 25.90 -6.06
N ALA A 17 -20.37 26.20 -5.36
CA ALA A 17 -20.64 25.66 -4.04
C ALA A 17 -20.43 24.15 -4.07
N LEU A 18 -19.55 23.61 -3.20
CA LEU A 18 -19.31 22.16 -3.10
C LEU A 18 -20.63 21.49 -2.75
N ASN A 19 -21.13 20.65 -3.67
CA ASN A 19 -22.29 19.83 -3.40
C ASN A 19 -21.96 18.93 -2.19
N MET A 20 -22.78 19.00 -1.14
CA MET A 20 -22.61 18.17 0.04
C MET A 20 -23.46 16.92 -0.09
N VAL A 21 -22.88 15.80 0.22
CA VAL A 21 -23.49 14.46 0.18
C VAL A 21 -23.70 13.99 1.61
N LYS A 22 -24.90 13.50 1.92
CA LYS A 22 -25.24 12.94 3.22
C LYS A 22 -25.27 11.42 3.12
N LEU A 23 -24.53 10.74 4.01
CA LEU A 23 -24.47 9.28 4.08
C LEU A 23 -24.46 8.80 5.53
N THR A 24 -24.60 7.49 5.73
CA THR A 24 -24.49 6.86 7.05
C THR A 24 -23.33 5.87 7.05
N ILE A 25 -22.43 5.98 8.02
CA ILE A 25 -21.33 5.03 8.23
C ILE A 25 -21.42 4.49 9.66
N GLU A 26 -21.60 3.18 9.84
CA GLU A 26 -21.75 2.52 11.15
C GLU A 26 -22.75 3.25 12.08
N ASN A 27 -23.92 3.61 11.59
CA ASN A 27 -24.95 4.38 12.31
C ASN A 27 -24.61 5.86 12.58
N CYS A 28 -23.49 6.39 12.10
CA CYS A 28 -23.14 7.81 12.18
C CYS A 28 -23.57 8.52 10.90
N GLU A 29 -24.35 9.60 11.01
CA GLU A 29 -24.61 10.48 9.88
C GLU A 29 -23.37 11.30 9.55
N VAL A 30 -22.99 11.31 8.28
CA VAL A 30 -21.78 11.98 7.77
C VAL A 30 -22.19 12.88 6.62
N VAL A 31 -21.72 14.14 6.62
CA VAL A 31 -21.95 15.08 5.53
C VAL A 31 -20.58 15.53 5.02
N VAL A 32 -20.28 15.23 3.78
CA VAL A 32 -18.99 15.50 3.15
C VAL A 32 -19.19 16.03 1.73
N PRO A 33 -18.17 16.69 1.15
CA PRO A 33 -18.24 17.10 -0.24
C PRO A 33 -18.42 15.93 -1.20
N GLU A 34 -19.11 16.14 -2.29
CA GLU A 34 -19.15 15.23 -3.43
C GLU A 34 -17.71 14.90 -3.86
N HIS A 35 -17.47 13.70 -4.37
CA HIS A 35 -16.13 13.16 -4.70
C HIS A 35 -15.22 12.85 -3.49
N THR A 36 -15.73 12.90 -2.26
CA THR A 36 -14.99 12.34 -1.11
C THR A 36 -15.00 10.80 -1.19
N THR A 37 -13.87 10.15 -0.91
CA THR A 37 -13.83 8.69 -0.85
C THR A 37 -14.54 8.17 0.41
N ILE A 38 -15.09 6.95 0.35
CA ILE A 38 -15.67 6.29 1.54
C ILE A 38 -14.65 6.23 2.69
N LEU A 39 -13.37 6.04 2.35
CA LEU A 39 -12.27 6.00 3.33
C LEU A 39 -12.10 7.34 4.06
N ASP A 40 -12.11 8.45 3.33
CA ASP A 40 -11.92 9.76 3.93
C ASP A 40 -13.18 10.24 4.65
N ALA A 41 -14.36 9.89 4.15
CA ALA A 41 -15.62 10.10 4.86
C ALA A 41 -15.65 9.35 6.21
N ALA A 42 -15.20 8.09 6.26
CA ALA A 42 -15.09 7.34 7.50
C ALA A 42 -14.08 7.98 8.48
N ARG A 43 -12.93 8.41 7.98
CA ARG A 43 -11.91 9.08 8.79
C ARG A 43 -12.38 10.41 9.38
N SER A 44 -13.22 11.17 8.69
CA SER A 44 -13.74 12.46 9.18
C SER A 44 -14.58 12.29 10.46
N VAL A 45 -15.15 11.11 10.68
CA VAL A 45 -15.91 10.77 11.90
C VAL A 45 -15.15 9.81 12.82
N GLY A 46 -13.84 9.65 12.64
CA GLY A 46 -12.98 8.86 13.52
C GLY A 46 -13.04 7.34 13.28
N ILE A 47 -13.74 6.87 12.25
CA ILE A 47 -13.83 5.45 11.92
C ILE A 47 -12.59 5.05 11.09
N GLN A 48 -11.81 4.08 11.61
CA GLN A 48 -10.60 3.60 10.98
C GLN A 48 -10.88 2.39 10.10
N ILE A 49 -10.64 2.52 8.80
CA ILE A 49 -10.65 1.41 7.83
C ILE A 49 -9.20 1.04 7.51
N PRO A 50 -8.79 -0.24 7.69
CA PRO A 50 -7.40 -0.63 7.45
C PRO A 50 -7.04 -0.52 5.97
N THR A 51 -5.81 -0.06 5.68
CA THR A 51 -5.29 0.10 4.32
C THR A 51 -3.85 -0.39 4.23
N LEU A 52 -3.44 -0.92 3.07
CA LEU A 52 -2.04 -1.28 2.79
C LEU A 52 -1.48 -0.57 1.54
N CYS A 53 -2.23 -0.55 0.44
CA CYS A 53 -1.74 0.10 -0.79
C CYS A 53 -2.06 1.59 -0.86
N TYR A 54 -3.05 2.07 -0.13
CA TYR A 54 -3.51 3.47 -0.19
C TYR A 54 -2.43 4.46 0.24
N LEU A 55 -2.21 5.47 -0.58
CA LEU A 55 -1.42 6.65 -0.28
C LEU A 55 -2.19 7.85 -0.84
N ARG A 56 -2.64 8.76 0.04
CA ARG A 56 -3.51 9.87 -0.32
C ARG A 56 -2.93 10.67 -1.49
N ASP A 57 -3.76 11.01 -2.46
CA ASP A 57 -3.47 11.79 -3.67
C ASP A 57 -2.40 11.19 -4.59
N LEU A 58 -1.83 10.03 -4.25
CA LEU A 58 -0.75 9.41 -5.01
C LEU A 58 -1.06 7.99 -5.47
N ASN A 59 -1.65 7.16 -4.61
CA ASN A 59 -1.87 5.74 -4.92
C ASN A 59 -3.20 5.23 -4.34
N GLU A 60 -4.27 5.44 -5.07
CA GLU A 60 -5.64 5.08 -4.69
C GLU A 60 -6.20 3.94 -5.56
N ILE A 61 -5.36 2.96 -5.84
CA ILE A 61 -5.65 1.89 -6.83
C ILE A 61 -6.59 0.79 -6.33
N GLY A 62 -6.88 0.73 -5.02
CA GLY A 62 -7.70 -0.34 -4.42
C GLY A 62 -7.14 -1.76 -4.58
N GLY A 63 -5.84 -1.92 -4.91
CA GLY A 63 -5.25 -3.20 -5.32
C GLY A 63 -5.16 -4.25 -4.22
N CYS A 64 -4.91 -3.86 -2.96
CA CYS A 64 -4.76 -4.83 -1.86
C CYS A 64 -6.09 -5.37 -1.31
N ARG A 65 -7.21 -4.71 -1.59
CA ARG A 65 -8.55 -5.07 -1.12
C ARG A 65 -8.68 -5.25 0.41
N VAL A 66 -7.81 -4.62 1.18
CA VAL A 66 -7.88 -4.65 2.66
C VAL A 66 -8.90 -3.64 3.19
N CYS A 67 -9.15 -2.56 2.46
CA CYS A 67 -10.12 -1.51 2.82
C CYS A 67 -11.56 -1.80 2.40
N VAL A 68 -11.91 -3.05 2.07
CA VAL A 68 -13.26 -3.37 1.61
C VAL A 68 -14.32 -3.13 2.69
N VAL A 69 -15.45 -2.61 2.28
CA VAL A 69 -16.63 -2.30 3.10
C VAL A 69 -17.87 -2.85 2.43
N GLU A 70 -18.92 -3.06 3.20
CA GLU A 70 -20.24 -3.43 2.70
C GLU A 70 -21.09 -2.17 2.55
N VAL A 71 -21.77 -2.05 1.42
CA VAL A 71 -22.69 -0.95 1.13
C VAL A 71 -24.06 -1.54 0.94
N GLU A 72 -25.07 -1.03 1.66
CA GLU A 72 -26.44 -1.51 1.51
C GLU A 72 -26.94 -1.35 0.08
N GLY A 73 -27.62 -2.36 -0.42
CA GLY A 73 -28.07 -2.41 -1.82
C GLY A 73 -27.02 -2.86 -2.82
N CYS A 74 -25.77 -3.11 -2.38
CA CYS A 74 -24.71 -3.68 -3.23
C CYS A 74 -24.42 -5.12 -2.83
N ASP A 75 -24.45 -6.04 -3.80
CA ASP A 75 -24.13 -7.46 -3.55
C ASP A 75 -22.63 -7.66 -3.29
N GLN A 76 -21.79 -6.80 -3.84
CA GLN A 76 -20.35 -6.89 -3.77
C GLN A 76 -19.77 -5.91 -2.76
N LEU A 77 -18.69 -6.33 -2.09
CA LEU A 77 -17.88 -5.43 -1.26
C LEU A 77 -17.11 -4.44 -2.14
N VAL A 78 -17.09 -3.18 -1.73
CA VAL A 78 -16.39 -2.11 -2.42
C VAL A 78 -15.12 -1.70 -1.66
N ALA A 79 -14.09 -1.29 -2.36
CA ALA A 79 -12.87 -0.77 -1.73
C ALA A 79 -13.08 0.70 -1.34
N ALA A 80 -13.00 1.01 -0.05
CA ALA A 80 -13.28 2.35 0.46
C ALA A 80 -12.31 3.42 -0.04
N CYS A 81 -11.07 3.03 -0.41
CA CYS A 81 -10.01 3.98 -0.77
C CYS A 81 -10.12 4.57 -2.18
N ASN A 82 -10.96 4.02 -3.05
CA ASN A 82 -11.11 4.46 -4.44
C ASN A 82 -12.58 4.48 -4.92
N ASN A 83 -13.53 4.39 -4.00
CA ASN A 83 -14.95 4.57 -4.31
C ASN A 83 -15.44 5.82 -3.60
N TYR A 84 -16.15 6.66 -4.33
CA TYR A 84 -16.72 7.89 -3.83
C TYR A 84 -18.05 7.65 -3.11
N VAL A 85 -18.37 8.55 -2.19
CA VAL A 85 -19.65 8.54 -1.50
C VAL A 85 -20.79 8.96 -2.42
N LEU A 86 -22.00 8.42 -2.16
CA LEU A 86 -23.22 8.79 -2.85
C LEU A 86 -24.26 9.22 -1.79
N ASP A 87 -25.17 10.10 -2.18
CA ASP A 87 -26.24 10.56 -1.29
C ASP A 87 -27.15 9.39 -0.85
N GLY A 88 -27.44 9.35 0.46
CA GLY A 88 -28.22 8.26 1.06
C GLY A 88 -27.48 6.93 1.22
N MET A 89 -26.18 6.84 0.88
CA MET A 89 -25.39 5.61 1.03
C MET A 89 -25.34 5.17 2.49
N VAL A 90 -25.49 3.86 2.74
CA VAL A 90 -25.29 3.24 4.07
C VAL A 90 -24.11 2.29 3.97
N VAL A 91 -23.08 2.53 4.81
CA VAL A 91 -21.81 1.81 4.77
C VAL A 91 -21.53 1.10 6.08
N HIS A 92 -21.26 -0.20 6.00
CA HIS A 92 -20.82 -1.04 7.10
C HIS A 92 -19.33 -1.37 6.93
N THR A 93 -18.51 -0.79 7.79
CA THR A 93 -17.05 -0.90 7.70
C THR A 93 -16.53 -2.18 8.32
N ASN A 94 -17.28 -2.79 9.23
CA ASN A 94 -16.85 -3.94 10.02
C ASN A 94 -17.89 -5.08 10.06
N SER A 95 -18.68 -5.26 9.00
CA SER A 95 -19.61 -6.39 8.87
C SER A 95 -18.87 -7.74 8.85
N PRO A 96 -19.54 -8.87 9.20
CA PRO A 96 -18.93 -10.20 9.11
C PRO A 96 -18.38 -10.49 7.72
N LYS A 97 -19.10 -10.12 6.66
CA LYS A 97 -18.71 -10.27 5.25
C LYS A 97 -17.43 -9.48 4.93
N ALA A 98 -17.34 -8.22 5.39
CA ALA A 98 -16.15 -7.39 5.19
C ALA A 98 -14.94 -7.93 5.95
N ARG A 99 -15.12 -8.41 7.19
CA ARG A 99 -14.03 -9.02 7.98
C ARG A 99 -13.48 -10.30 7.37
N GLU A 100 -14.36 -11.17 6.89
CA GLU A 100 -13.96 -12.42 6.24
C GLU A 100 -13.19 -12.14 4.94
N ALA A 101 -13.68 -11.23 4.11
CA ALA A 101 -12.98 -10.82 2.88
C ALA A 101 -11.60 -10.19 3.17
N ARG A 102 -11.49 -9.33 4.17
CA ARG A 102 -10.18 -8.77 4.60
C ARG A 102 -9.23 -9.86 5.05
N ARG A 103 -9.71 -10.79 5.89
CA ARG A 103 -8.92 -11.92 6.37
C ARG A 103 -8.38 -12.73 5.20
N THR A 104 -9.22 -13.09 4.25
CA THR A 104 -8.83 -13.82 3.04
C THR A 104 -7.81 -13.05 2.21
N ASN A 105 -8.04 -11.75 1.98
CA ASN A 105 -7.11 -10.93 1.21
C ASN A 105 -5.73 -10.81 1.89
N VAL A 106 -5.69 -10.64 3.21
CA VAL A 106 -4.43 -10.57 3.96
C VAL A 106 -3.73 -11.94 3.97
N GLN A 107 -4.45 -13.04 4.08
CA GLN A 107 -3.89 -14.39 3.95
C GLN A 107 -3.27 -14.64 2.57
N LEU A 108 -3.92 -14.16 1.50
CA LEU A 108 -3.37 -14.22 0.13
C LEU A 108 -2.09 -13.38 -0.01
N LEU A 109 -2.05 -12.18 0.58
CA LEU A 109 -0.83 -11.38 0.62
C LEU A 109 0.30 -12.09 1.38
N LEU A 110 -0.01 -12.68 2.53
CA LEU A 110 0.95 -13.41 3.36
C LEU A 110 1.45 -14.70 2.69
N SER A 111 0.66 -15.33 1.81
CA SER A 111 1.10 -16.50 1.04
C SER A 111 2.23 -16.20 0.05
N GLN A 112 2.41 -14.92 -0.34
CA GLN A 112 3.48 -14.44 -1.20
C GLN A 112 4.51 -13.58 -0.45
N HIS A 113 4.48 -13.60 0.88
CA HIS A 113 5.32 -12.77 1.73
C HIS A 113 6.22 -13.62 2.63
N ASP A 114 7.51 -13.27 2.70
CA ASP A 114 8.44 -13.85 3.66
C ASP A 114 8.14 -13.30 5.05
N SER A 115 7.46 -14.12 5.87
CA SER A 115 6.98 -13.74 7.19
C SER A 115 8.02 -13.94 8.31
N ARG A 116 9.33 -13.87 8.02
CA ARG A 116 10.39 -13.87 9.02
C ARG A 116 10.47 -12.50 9.72
N CYS A 117 9.43 -12.17 10.49
CA CYS A 117 9.27 -10.84 11.07
C CYS A 117 10.37 -10.49 12.09
N THR A 118 10.89 -11.45 12.82
CA THR A 118 11.92 -11.22 13.86
C THR A 118 13.24 -10.68 13.31
N SER A 119 13.58 -10.98 12.06
CA SER A 119 14.77 -10.49 11.37
C SER A 119 14.44 -9.42 10.30
N CYS A 120 13.24 -8.88 10.30
CA CYS A 120 12.81 -7.89 9.32
C CYS A 120 13.07 -6.46 9.83
N VAL A 121 13.57 -5.57 8.96
CA VAL A 121 13.80 -4.14 9.27
C VAL A 121 12.52 -3.40 9.69
N ARG A 122 11.34 -3.94 9.37
CA ARG A 122 10.02 -3.39 9.77
C ARG A 122 9.41 -4.14 10.95
N SER A 123 10.14 -4.99 11.66
CA SER A 123 9.61 -5.67 12.83
C SER A 123 9.06 -4.68 13.86
N GLY A 124 7.82 -4.88 14.30
CA GLY A 124 7.13 -3.96 15.23
C GLY A 124 6.60 -2.66 14.61
N ASN A 125 6.97 -2.34 13.36
CA ASN A 125 6.49 -1.16 12.62
C ASN A 125 6.10 -1.55 11.17
N CYS A 126 5.26 -2.57 11.04
CA CYS A 126 4.81 -3.09 9.76
C CYS A 126 3.28 -3.13 9.71
N ASN A 127 2.67 -2.36 8.81
CA ASN A 127 1.22 -2.33 8.67
C ASN A 127 0.62 -3.70 8.33
N LEU A 128 1.32 -4.54 7.55
CA LEU A 128 0.86 -5.89 7.24
C LEU A 128 0.84 -6.77 8.50
N GLN A 129 1.87 -6.68 9.34
CA GLN A 129 1.96 -7.41 10.60
C GLN A 129 0.84 -6.99 11.57
N THR A 130 0.62 -5.70 11.74
CA THR A 130 -0.45 -5.17 12.58
C THR A 130 -1.81 -5.67 12.13
N ILE A 131 -2.14 -5.50 10.85
CA ILE A 131 -3.44 -5.93 10.29
C ILE A 131 -3.62 -7.46 10.40
N ALA A 132 -2.57 -8.25 10.19
CA ALA A 132 -2.63 -9.69 10.34
C ALA A 132 -2.92 -10.11 11.80
N ASN A 133 -2.32 -9.43 12.77
CA ASN A 133 -2.57 -9.64 14.20
C ASN A 133 -4.01 -9.25 14.57
N ASP A 134 -4.49 -8.08 14.12
CA ASP A 134 -5.85 -7.58 14.38
C ASP A 134 -6.92 -8.50 13.81
N LEU A 135 -6.64 -9.16 12.68
CA LEU A 135 -7.51 -10.14 12.05
C LEU A 135 -7.36 -11.57 12.63
N GLY A 136 -6.45 -11.77 13.61
CA GLY A 136 -6.20 -13.06 14.22
C GLY A 136 -5.71 -14.12 13.22
N ILE A 137 -4.81 -13.76 12.31
CA ILE A 137 -4.27 -14.66 11.30
C ILE A 137 -3.03 -15.37 11.86
N PHE A 138 -3.22 -16.55 12.44
CA PHE A 138 -2.16 -17.41 12.97
C PHE A 138 -1.81 -18.58 12.06
N TYR A 139 -2.62 -18.82 11.04
CA TYR A 139 -2.47 -19.93 10.11
C TYR A 139 -2.77 -19.46 8.68
N LEU A 140 -1.96 -19.95 7.73
CA LEU A 140 -2.15 -19.71 6.30
C LEU A 140 -2.67 -20.98 5.62
N PRO A 141 -3.90 -20.96 5.08
CA PRO A 141 -4.44 -22.13 4.38
C PRO A 141 -3.88 -22.28 2.95
N TYR A 142 -3.11 -21.30 2.49
CA TYR A 142 -2.58 -21.24 1.13
C TYR A 142 -1.11 -21.66 1.09
N GLN A 143 -0.72 -22.34 0.01
CA GLN A 143 0.67 -22.68 -0.24
C GLN A 143 1.49 -21.39 -0.46
N ARG A 144 2.69 -21.34 0.12
CA ARG A 144 3.60 -20.20 -0.05
C ARG A 144 4.30 -20.26 -1.41
N HIS A 145 4.32 -19.12 -2.08
CA HIS A 145 5.05 -18.90 -3.33
C HIS A 145 5.89 -17.64 -3.20
N LEU A 146 7.18 -17.81 -2.91
CA LEU A 146 8.14 -16.71 -2.84
C LEU A 146 8.80 -16.55 -4.22
N ALA A 147 9.01 -15.30 -4.65
CA ALA A 147 9.44 -14.99 -6.01
C ALA A 147 10.95 -15.13 -6.21
N GLY A 148 11.77 -15.03 -5.16
CA GLY A 148 13.21 -15.31 -5.16
C GLY A 148 14.05 -14.58 -6.22
N GLU A 149 13.71 -13.34 -6.58
CA GLU A 149 14.51 -12.59 -7.56
C GLU A 149 15.78 -12.00 -6.91
N GLY A 150 16.91 -12.14 -7.62
CA GLY A 150 18.17 -11.54 -7.21
C GLY A 150 18.13 -10.01 -7.25
N TRP A 151 18.93 -9.36 -6.42
CA TRP A 151 19.10 -7.92 -6.35
C TRP A 151 20.59 -7.53 -6.32
N ASP A 152 20.89 -6.32 -6.80
CA ASP A 152 22.22 -5.72 -6.72
C ASP A 152 22.43 -5.14 -5.31
N PHE A 153 23.22 -5.82 -4.51
CA PHE A 153 23.51 -5.43 -3.13
C PHE A 153 24.58 -4.33 -3.01
N ASP A 154 25.25 -3.96 -4.10
CA ASP A 154 26.25 -2.88 -4.12
C ASP A 154 25.58 -1.49 -4.16
N PHE A 155 24.29 -1.42 -4.53
CA PHE A 155 23.55 -0.17 -4.55
C PHE A 155 23.00 0.18 -3.15
N PRO A 156 22.91 1.49 -2.78
CA PRO A 156 22.41 1.91 -1.45
C PRO A 156 20.98 1.50 -1.10
N ILE A 157 20.14 1.22 -2.10
CA ILE A 157 18.78 0.75 -1.91
C ILE A 157 18.71 -0.76 -2.12
N ILE A 158 18.40 -1.49 -1.08
CA ILE A 158 18.22 -2.94 -1.11
C ILE A 158 16.74 -3.28 -1.29
N ARG A 159 16.48 -4.25 -2.15
CA ARG A 159 15.15 -4.76 -2.40
C ARG A 159 15.07 -6.27 -2.09
N GLU A 160 14.15 -6.63 -1.22
CA GLU A 160 13.79 -8.01 -0.90
C GLU A 160 12.42 -8.33 -1.51
N ASN A 161 12.43 -8.95 -2.69
CA ASN A 161 11.22 -9.18 -3.48
C ASN A 161 10.18 -10.02 -2.73
N ASP A 162 10.64 -10.99 -1.95
CA ASP A 162 9.79 -11.90 -1.16
C ASP A 162 9.01 -11.19 -0.03
N LYS A 163 9.37 -9.95 0.31
CA LYS A 163 8.63 -9.11 1.25
C LYS A 163 7.68 -8.11 0.56
N CYS A 164 7.66 -8.09 -0.78
CA CYS A 164 6.86 -7.14 -1.55
C CYS A 164 5.40 -7.59 -1.67
N ILE A 165 4.47 -6.77 -1.21
CA ILE A 165 3.02 -6.98 -1.35
C ILE A 165 2.44 -6.35 -2.62
N LYS A 166 3.27 -5.89 -3.53
CA LYS A 166 2.88 -5.32 -4.84
C LYS A 166 1.90 -4.14 -4.72
N CYS A 167 2.07 -3.32 -3.69
CA CYS A 167 1.19 -2.18 -3.40
C CYS A 167 1.38 -0.98 -4.32
N MET A 168 2.43 -0.96 -5.13
CA MET A 168 2.81 0.08 -6.10
C MET A 168 3.11 1.47 -5.51
N ARG A 169 3.17 1.66 -4.18
CA ARG A 169 3.51 2.96 -3.58
C ARG A 169 4.86 3.49 -4.05
N CYS A 170 5.89 2.64 -4.08
CA CYS A 170 7.24 3.02 -4.56
C CYS A 170 7.24 3.46 -6.03
N ILE A 171 6.43 2.84 -6.88
CA ILE A 171 6.26 3.24 -8.28
C ILE A 171 5.67 4.65 -8.33
N LYS A 172 4.53 4.85 -7.66
CA LYS A 172 3.82 6.14 -7.70
C LYS A 172 4.60 7.29 -7.08
N VAL A 173 5.26 7.06 -5.96
CA VAL A 173 6.11 8.10 -5.34
C VAL A 173 7.29 8.46 -6.24
N CYS A 174 7.96 7.47 -6.83
CA CYS A 174 9.08 7.73 -7.73
C CYS A 174 8.67 8.43 -9.03
N GLU A 175 7.50 8.07 -9.57
CA GLU A 175 6.97 8.66 -10.80
C GLU A 175 6.39 10.07 -10.57
N SER A 176 5.48 10.20 -9.60
CA SER A 176 4.66 11.41 -9.44
C SER A 176 5.31 12.47 -8.54
N VAL A 177 6.13 12.07 -7.55
CA VAL A 177 6.77 13.00 -6.62
C VAL A 177 8.20 13.32 -7.04
N GLN A 178 8.99 12.30 -7.39
CA GLN A 178 10.39 12.48 -7.79
C GLN A 178 10.56 12.74 -9.29
N GLY A 179 9.58 12.41 -10.13
CA GLY A 179 9.65 12.56 -11.58
C GLY A 179 10.62 11.60 -12.28
N LEU A 180 11.17 10.60 -11.58
CA LEU A 180 12.22 9.73 -12.13
C LEU A 180 11.67 8.42 -12.73
N GLY A 181 10.61 7.85 -12.16
CA GLY A 181 9.96 6.64 -12.67
C GLY A 181 10.89 5.42 -12.74
N ILE A 182 11.75 5.22 -11.75
CA ILE A 182 12.72 4.12 -11.70
C ILE A 182 12.05 2.76 -11.54
N TRP A 183 10.95 2.71 -10.76
CA TRP A 183 10.24 1.47 -10.44
C TRP A 183 9.09 1.22 -11.41
N ASP A 184 8.86 -0.07 -11.74
CA ASP A 184 7.76 -0.49 -12.58
C ASP A 184 7.30 -1.91 -12.21
N LEU A 185 6.14 -2.34 -12.74
CA LEU A 185 5.70 -3.72 -12.67
C LEU A 185 6.48 -4.57 -13.69
N THR A 186 7.02 -5.66 -13.20
CA THR A 186 7.70 -6.67 -14.03
C THR A 186 6.92 -7.97 -13.99
N ASN A 187 7.07 -8.77 -15.04
CA ASN A 187 6.39 -10.07 -15.19
C ASN A 187 4.85 -9.95 -15.21
N ARG A 188 4.16 -11.09 -15.17
CA ARG A 188 2.69 -11.16 -15.21
C ARG A 188 2.16 -12.28 -14.32
N ALA A 189 0.86 -12.23 -14.03
CA ALA A 189 0.13 -13.21 -13.24
C ALA A 189 0.80 -13.46 -11.87
N THR A 190 1.01 -14.70 -11.48
CA THR A 190 1.62 -15.08 -10.20
C THR A 190 3.08 -14.61 -10.06
N HIS A 191 3.77 -14.38 -11.16
CA HIS A 191 5.15 -13.90 -11.20
C HIS A 191 5.27 -12.37 -11.20
N THR A 192 4.15 -11.63 -11.15
CA THR A 192 4.18 -10.17 -11.08
C THR A 192 5.04 -9.71 -9.91
N ALA A 193 5.99 -8.82 -10.18
CA ALA A 193 6.87 -8.23 -9.20
C ALA A 193 7.00 -6.72 -9.44
N VAL A 194 7.50 -5.99 -8.47
CA VAL A 194 7.95 -4.61 -8.66
C VAL A 194 9.45 -4.65 -8.89
N GLY A 195 9.93 -4.12 -9.96
CA GLY A 195 11.35 -4.07 -10.33
C GLY A 195 11.73 -2.71 -10.89
N THR A 196 12.93 -2.61 -11.40
CA THR A 196 13.36 -1.44 -12.16
C THR A 196 12.72 -1.44 -13.56
N ARG A 197 12.38 -0.27 -14.05
CA ARG A 197 11.82 -0.11 -15.41
C ARG A 197 12.78 -0.72 -16.44
N GLY A 198 12.23 -1.52 -17.36
CA GLY A 198 13.02 -2.24 -18.36
C GLY A 198 13.96 -3.32 -17.82
N ARG A 199 13.87 -3.66 -16.52
CA ARG A 199 14.76 -4.63 -15.83
C ARG A 199 16.23 -4.23 -15.88
N VAL A 200 16.52 -2.96 -16.00
CA VAL A 200 17.89 -2.44 -15.95
C VAL A 200 18.39 -2.53 -14.50
N PRO A 201 19.63 -3.00 -14.23
CA PRO A 201 20.21 -2.94 -12.89
C PRO A 201 20.09 -1.54 -12.30
N ILE A 202 19.71 -1.41 -11.02
CA ILE A 202 19.39 -0.11 -10.40
C ILE A 202 20.57 0.87 -10.47
N GLY A 203 21.80 0.40 -10.32
CA GLY A 203 23.00 1.20 -10.44
C GLY A 203 23.27 1.76 -11.86
N LYS A 204 22.52 1.30 -12.87
CA LYS A 204 22.59 1.80 -14.26
C LYS A 204 21.38 2.66 -14.64
N THR A 205 20.52 2.98 -13.69
CA THR A 205 19.37 3.87 -13.86
C THR A 205 19.70 5.26 -13.34
N ASP A 206 18.85 6.24 -13.63
CA ASP A 206 18.98 7.61 -13.12
C ASP A 206 18.51 7.75 -11.66
N CYS A 207 18.59 6.68 -10.87
CA CYS A 207 18.20 6.69 -9.47
C CYS A 207 19.16 7.55 -8.63
N VAL A 208 18.62 8.58 -7.98
CA VAL A 208 19.38 9.50 -7.12
C VAL A 208 19.43 9.04 -5.66
N ALA A 209 19.08 7.80 -5.37
CA ALA A 209 19.07 7.19 -4.02
C ALA A 209 18.36 8.05 -2.94
N CYS A 210 17.29 8.77 -3.29
CA CYS A 210 16.57 9.69 -2.38
C CYS A 210 15.83 9.02 -1.22
N GLY A 211 15.68 7.67 -1.22
CA GLY A 211 15.05 6.90 -0.15
C GLY A 211 13.52 6.99 -0.06
N GLN A 212 12.83 7.81 -0.87
CA GLN A 212 11.37 7.98 -0.78
C GLN A 212 10.60 6.67 -1.00
N CYS A 213 11.08 5.80 -1.86
CA CYS A 213 10.49 4.48 -2.07
C CYS A 213 10.59 3.58 -0.81
N ILE A 214 11.65 3.73 -0.02
CA ILE A 214 11.84 3.01 1.26
C ILE A 214 10.84 3.53 2.30
N THR A 215 10.76 4.85 2.48
CA THR A 215 9.88 5.50 3.44
C THR A 215 8.41 5.13 3.24
N HIS A 216 7.97 5.04 1.98
CA HIS A 216 6.58 4.73 1.62
C HIS A 216 6.31 3.22 1.48
N CYS A 217 7.31 2.35 1.61
CA CYS A 217 7.10 0.90 1.60
C CYS A 217 6.39 0.45 2.89
N PRO A 218 5.19 -0.16 2.81
CA PRO A 218 4.44 -0.57 4.00
C PRO A 218 4.98 -1.84 4.65
N THR A 219 5.92 -2.52 3.98
CA THR A 219 6.60 -3.73 4.45
C THR A 219 8.12 -3.55 4.37
N GLY A 220 8.90 -4.51 4.76
CA GLY A 220 10.37 -4.46 4.66
C GLY A 220 10.94 -4.82 3.29
N ALA A 221 10.17 -4.64 2.21
CA ALA A 221 10.61 -4.99 0.86
C ALA A 221 11.67 -4.05 0.28
N LEU A 222 11.69 -2.81 0.73
CA LEU A 222 12.71 -1.82 0.40
C LEU A 222 13.35 -1.32 1.67
N ARG A 223 14.67 -1.29 1.71
CA ARG A 223 15.46 -0.82 2.84
C ARG A 223 16.77 -0.20 2.36
N GLU A 224 17.44 0.49 3.24
CA GLU A 224 18.81 0.95 3.09
C GLU A 224 19.78 -0.25 3.12
N ARG A 225 20.92 -0.13 2.44
CA ARG A 225 22.06 -0.99 2.68
C ARG A 225 22.63 -0.66 4.06
N ASP A 226 22.98 -1.67 4.83
CA ASP A 226 23.63 -1.50 6.11
C ASP A 226 25.16 -1.46 5.90
N ASP A 227 25.73 -0.28 6.04
CA ASP A 227 27.16 -0.02 5.91
C ASP A 227 27.85 0.22 7.26
N THR A 228 27.18 -0.11 8.37
CA THR A 228 27.66 0.16 9.73
C THR A 228 29.03 -0.42 9.99
N GLU A 229 29.25 -1.71 9.67
CA GLU A 229 30.57 -2.35 9.87
C GLU A 229 31.66 -1.68 9.05
N THR A 230 31.38 -1.34 7.80
CA THR A 230 32.32 -0.63 6.91
C THR A 230 32.67 0.74 7.49
N CYS A 231 31.68 1.47 7.98
CA CYS A 231 31.87 2.79 8.60
C CYS A 231 32.71 2.69 9.89
N LEU A 232 32.46 1.69 10.73
CA LEU A 232 33.22 1.45 11.96
C LEU A 232 34.67 1.08 11.67
N LEU A 233 34.95 0.29 10.63
CA LEU A 233 36.31 -0.03 10.22
C LEU A 233 37.09 1.24 9.83
N TYR A 234 36.51 2.11 8.98
CA TYR A 234 37.20 3.37 8.60
C TYR A 234 37.43 4.30 9.79
N THR A 235 36.55 4.32 10.79
CA THR A 235 36.73 5.17 11.97
C THR A 235 37.75 4.60 12.95
N SER A 236 37.89 3.26 13.07
CA SER A 236 38.92 2.65 13.93
C SER A 236 40.31 2.80 13.31
N ASP A 237 40.47 2.60 11.99
CA ASP A 237 41.76 2.79 11.32
C ASP A 237 42.27 4.24 11.46
N ALA A 238 41.40 5.24 11.40
CA ALA A 238 41.78 6.64 11.59
C ALA A 238 42.23 6.97 13.03
N ALA A 239 41.91 6.15 14.03
CA ALA A 239 42.34 6.32 15.41
C ALA A 239 43.73 5.73 15.69
N ASP A 240 44.20 4.77 14.87
CA ASP A 240 45.51 4.13 15.01
C ASP A 240 46.63 4.93 14.32
N GLU A 241 46.31 5.97 13.55
CA GLU A 241 47.30 6.85 12.88
C GLU A 241 47.64 8.11 13.71
N LEU A 242 47.18 8.26 14.94
CA LEU A 242 47.50 9.35 15.87
C LEU A 242 48.33 8.86 17.04
#